data_59748c7581f67ff99123e3088223fab7
#
_entry.id   59748c7581f67ff99123e3088223fab7
#
_cell.length_a   1.000
_cell.length_b   1.000
_cell.length_c   1.000
_cell.angle_alpha   90.00
_cell.angle_beta   90.00
_cell.angle_gamma   90.00
#
_symmetry.space_group_name_H-M   'P 1'
#
loop_
_entity.id
_entity.type
_entity.pdbx_description
1 polymer ?
#
loop_
_entity_poly.entity_id
_entity_poly.type
_entity_poly.pdbx_seq_one_letter_code
_entity_poly.pdbx_strand_id
1 'polypeptide(L)'
;MNQPLNGPLNQPPNQPRVLVACIGNIFLGDDGFGCEVARLLMGRKLPGEVKVVDFGIKSFDLAYALMDGYETTIFVDASRRGGAAGTIYVIEPDRDEIEAELNTDEMTFEPHSMNPLKVLRMVRSQGGSFNKIVVVGCEPQFTGEDGEGFMGLSAPVQGSLGKAVEVVESLIAKCLLEGAKNQAVTAM
;
A
#
# COMPACT_ATOMS: atom_id res chain seq x y z
N MET A 1 34.74 -15.50 5.70
CA MET A 1 34.22 -14.87 4.46
C MET A 1 32.85 -15.44 4.21
N ASN A 2 31.81 -14.74 4.71
CA ASN A 2 30.40 -15.14 4.48
C ASN A 2 29.88 -14.25 3.35
N GLN A 3 29.62 -14.83 2.19
CA GLN A 3 28.84 -14.16 1.13
C GLN A 3 27.39 -14.07 1.59
N PRO A 4 26.71 -12.93 1.39
CA PRO A 4 25.27 -12.85 1.63
C PRO A 4 24.55 -13.65 0.55
N LEU A 5 23.72 -14.60 0.99
CA LEU A 5 22.80 -15.39 0.14
C LEU A 5 21.58 -14.54 -0.23
N ASN A 6 21.77 -13.54 -1.13
CA ASN A 6 20.70 -12.75 -1.70
C ASN A 6 20.63 -13.00 -3.22
N GLY A 7 20.25 -14.21 -3.62
CA GLY A 7 19.68 -14.47 -4.92
C GLY A 7 18.14 -14.39 -4.80
N PRO A 8 17.40 -14.15 -5.91
CA PRO A 8 15.95 -14.21 -5.88
C PRO A 8 15.54 -15.62 -5.46
N LEU A 9 15.01 -15.73 -4.24
CA LEU A 9 14.47 -16.98 -3.71
C LEU A 9 13.40 -17.45 -4.69
N ASN A 10 13.51 -18.68 -5.20
CA ASN A 10 12.49 -19.39 -5.96
C ASN A 10 11.17 -19.32 -5.18
N GLN A 11 10.32 -18.35 -5.51
CA GLN A 11 8.99 -18.31 -4.94
C GLN A 11 8.25 -19.58 -5.39
N PRO A 12 7.54 -20.25 -4.50
CA PRO A 12 6.73 -21.40 -4.89
C PRO A 12 5.72 -20.97 -5.95
N PRO A 13 5.38 -21.82 -6.93
CA PRO A 13 4.61 -21.47 -8.13
C PRO A 13 3.19 -20.95 -7.87
N ASN A 14 2.81 -20.73 -6.62
CA ASN A 14 1.46 -20.31 -6.23
C ASN A 14 1.47 -19.13 -5.21
N GLN A 15 2.59 -18.41 -5.07
CA GLN A 15 2.65 -17.29 -4.15
C GLN A 15 2.15 -16.01 -4.85
N PRO A 16 1.29 -15.20 -4.21
CA PRO A 16 0.87 -13.93 -4.78
C PRO A 16 2.07 -13.02 -5.03
N ARG A 17 2.08 -12.36 -6.20
CA ARG A 17 3.16 -11.46 -6.64
C ARG A 17 2.87 -10.00 -6.32
N VAL A 18 1.59 -9.66 -6.22
CA VAL A 18 1.12 -8.30 -5.92
C VAL A 18 0.32 -8.32 -4.62
N LEU A 19 0.72 -7.48 -3.67
CA LEU A 19 -0.05 -7.18 -2.47
C LEU A 19 -0.77 -5.84 -2.67
N VAL A 20 -2.10 -5.83 -2.51
CA VAL A 20 -2.87 -4.60 -2.32
C VAL A 20 -3.13 -4.45 -0.84
N ALA A 21 -2.39 -3.54 -0.22
CA ALA A 21 -2.43 -3.27 1.22
C ALA A 21 -3.31 -2.06 1.48
N CYS A 22 -4.53 -2.29 1.91
CA CYS A 22 -5.49 -1.25 2.24
C CYS A 22 -5.36 -0.86 3.71
N ILE A 23 -5.25 0.43 3.95
CA ILE A 23 -4.96 1.02 5.25
C ILE A 23 -6.07 2.02 5.58
N GLY A 24 -6.33 2.23 6.86
CA GLY A 24 -7.24 3.27 7.32
C GLY A 24 -8.00 2.91 8.58
N ASN A 25 -8.67 3.90 9.16
CA ASN A 25 -9.47 3.74 10.36
C ASN A 25 -10.93 4.12 10.08
N ILE A 26 -11.82 3.15 10.04
CA ILE A 26 -13.25 3.34 9.75
C ILE A 26 -14.00 4.22 10.77
N PHE A 27 -13.40 4.51 11.93
CA PHE A 27 -13.97 5.37 12.97
C PHE A 27 -13.55 6.84 12.80
N LEU A 28 -12.70 7.16 11.82
CA LEU A 28 -12.13 8.49 11.63
C LEU A 28 -12.51 9.09 10.24
N GLY A 29 -13.75 8.91 9.81
CA GLY A 29 -14.25 9.52 8.58
C GLY A 29 -13.54 9.01 7.32
N ASP A 30 -12.97 9.94 6.55
CA ASP A 30 -12.32 9.64 5.29
C ASP A 30 -11.02 8.83 5.43
N ASP A 31 -10.48 8.72 6.64
CA ASP A 31 -9.36 7.82 6.94
C ASP A 31 -9.73 6.35 6.68
N GLY A 32 -11.03 6.00 6.72
CA GLY A 32 -11.55 4.69 6.34
C GLY A 32 -11.53 4.37 4.83
N PHE A 33 -11.02 5.27 3.97
CA PHE A 33 -11.03 5.10 2.52
C PHE A 33 -10.43 3.77 2.05
N GLY A 34 -9.24 3.41 2.54
CA GLY A 34 -8.58 2.16 2.15
C GLY A 34 -9.40 0.92 2.52
N CYS A 35 -10.03 0.90 3.70
CA CYS A 35 -10.89 -0.20 4.12
C CYS A 35 -12.10 -0.38 3.18
N GLU A 36 -12.71 0.73 2.73
CA GLU A 36 -13.85 0.68 1.79
C GLU A 36 -13.42 0.22 0.39
N VAL A 37 -12.24 0.63 -0.08
CA VAL A 37 -11.66 0.11 -1.33
C VAL A 37 -11.38 -1.39 -1.21
N ALA A 38 -10.82 -1.86 -0.07
CA ALA A 38 -10.59 -3.28 0.17
C ALA A 38 -11.88 -4.08 0.06
N ARG A 39 -12.95 -3.61 0.70
CA ARG A 39 -14.27 -4.25 0.67
C ARG A 39 -14.80 -4.40 -0.75
N LEU A 40 -14.62 -3.38 -1.61
CA LEU A 40 -15.04 -3.43 -3.00
C LEU A 40 -14.17 -4.38 -3.83
N LEU A 41 -12.85 -4.36 -3.66
CA LEU A 41 -11.91 -5.24 -4.37
C LEU A 41 -12.09 -6.71 -4.01
N MET A 42 -12.39 -7.03 -2.75
CA MET A 42 -12.69 -8.41 -2.30
C MET A 42 -13.93 -8.99 -2.97
N GLY A 43 -14.85 -8.15 -3.44
CA GLY A 43 -16.01 -8.56 -4.26
C GLY A 43 -15.70 -8.76 -5.75
N ARG A 44 -14.45 -8.49 -6.20
CA ARG A 44 -14.03 -8.61 -7.59
C ARG A 44 -13.31 -9.93 -7.86
N LYS A 45 -13.36 -10.37 -9.12
CA LYS A 45 -12.57 -11.52 -9.58
C LYS A 45 -11.20 -11.05 -10.02
N LEU A 46 -10.23 -11.10 -9.10
CA LEU A 46 -8.83 -10.73 -9.37
C LEU A 46 -8.00 -11.96 -9.77
N PRO A 47 -6.85 -11.76 -10.47
CA PRO A 47 -5.89 -12.83 -10.75
C PRO A 47 -5.37 -13.51 -9.48
N GLY A 48 -5.02 -14.80 -9.55
CA GLY A 48 -4.53 -15.58 -8.40
C GLY A 48 -3.20 -15.07 -7.82
N GLU A 49 -2.45 -14.32 -8.61
CA GLU A 49 -1.18 -13.68 -8.21
C GLU A 49 -1.37 -12.41 -7.37
N VAL A 50 -2.61 -12.04 -7.08
CA VAL A 50 -2.96 -10.81 -6.32
C VAL A 50 -3.55 -11.19 -4.98
N LYS A 51 -3.04 -10.57 -3.92
CA LYS A 51 -3.60 -10.64 -2.58
C LYS A 51 -4.08 -9.26 -2.16
N VAL A 52 -5.36 -9.13 -1.84
CA VAL A 52 -5.95 -7.90 -1.28
C VAL A 52 -6.16 -8.13 0.21
N VAL A 53 -5.67 -7.21 1.03
CA VAL A 53 -5.80 -7.29 2.48
C VAL A 53 -6.20 -5.93 3.05
N ASP A 54 -7.24 -5.94 3.87
CA ASP A 54 -7.59 -4.81 4.74
C ASP A 54 -6.79 -4.93 6.04
N PHE A 55 -5.77 -4.10 6.16
CA PHE A 55 -4.96 -4.04 7.38
C PHE A 55 -5.57 -3.09 8.43
N GLY A 56 -6.48 -2.20 8.02
CA GLY A 56 -7.00 -1.19 8.91
C GLY A 56 -5.87 -0.40 9.56
N ILE A 57 -5.75 -0.47 10.88
CA ILE A 57 -4.68 0.18 11.68
C ILE A 57 -3.60 -0.80 12.15
N LYS A 58 -3.53 -2.01 11.59
CA LYS A 58 -2.66 -3.10 12.05
C LYS A 58 -1.27 -3.01 11.41
N SER A 59 -0.45 -2.07 11.86
CA SER A 59 0.89 -1.80 11.32
C SER A 59 1.83 -3.02 11.38
N PHE A 60 1.75 -3.83 12.44
CA PHE A 60 2.59 -5.02 12.59
C PHE A 60 2.22 -6.12 11.58
N ASP A 61 0.91 -6.38 11.39
CA ASP A 61 0.45 -7.37 10.42
C ASP A 61 0.89 -6.97 9.01
N LEU A 62 0.83 -5.67 8.69
CA LEU A 62 1.29 -5.13 7.42
C LEU A 62 2.81 -5.27 7.26
N ALA A 63 3.59 -4.98 8.31
CA ALA A 63 5.05 -5.15 8.27
C ALA A 63 5.45 -6.59 8.00
N TYR A 64 4.82 -7.56 8.66
CA TYR A 64 5.05 -8.98 8.41
C TYR A 64 4.64 -9.39 7.00
N ALA A 65 3.49 -8.92 6.52
CA ALA A 65 3.05 -9.22 5.16
C ALA A 65 4.03 -8.71 4.11
N LEU A 66 4.61 -7.51 4.30
CA LEU A 66 5.63 -6.97 3.38
C LEU A 66 6.88 -7.85 3.29
N MET A 67 7.21 -8.56 4.36
CA MET A 67 8.36 -9.48 4.41
C MET A 67 8.11 -10.80 3.67
N ASP A 68 6.88 -11.09 3.24
CA ASP A 68 6.54 -12.28 2.43
C ASP A 68 7.12 -12.22 1.01
N GLY A 69 7.75 -11.11 0.59
CA GLY A 69 8.52 -11.01 -0.66
C GLY A 69 7.70 -10.72 -1.90
N TYR A 70 6.58 -10.01 -1.80
CA TYR A 70 5.82 -9.53 -2.96
C TYR A 70 6.70 -8.73 -3.93
N GLU A 71 6.51 -8.90 -5.23
CA GLU A 71 7.22 -8.12 -6.26
C GLU A 71 6.78 -6.65 -6.24
N THR A 72 5.50 -6.40 -5.97
CA THR A 72 4.94 -5.05 -5.84
C THR A 72 3.92 -5.01 -4.69
N THR A 73 4.00 -3.96 -3.87
CA THR A 73 2.96 -3.61 -2.91
C THR A 73 2.28 -2.31 -3.32
N ILE A 74 0.96 -2.35 -3.45
CA ILE A 74 0.11 -1.19 -3.71
C ILE A 74 -0.55 -0.82 -2.39
N PHE A 75 -0.12 0.27 -1.77
CA PHE A 75 -0.80 0.86 -0.62
C PHE A 75 -2.04 1.62 -1.08
N VAL A 76 -3.14 1.46 -0.37
CA VAL A 76 -4.37 2.25 -0.59
C VAL A 76 -4.75 2.92 0.71
N ASP A 77 -4.75 4.26 0.72
CA ASP A 77 -4.90 5.04 1.95
C ASP A 77 -5.51 6.43 1.67
N ALA A 78 -6.03 7.09 2.71
CA ALA A 78 -6.29 8.52 2.66
C ALA A 78 -4.96 9.29 2.66
N SER A 79 -4.83 10.33 1.85
CA SER A 79 -3.58 11.08 1.71
C SER A 79 -3.83 12.57 1.50
N ARG A 80 -3.53 13.38 2.52
CA ARG A 80 -3.63 14.84 2.45
C ARG A 80 -2.50 15.39 1.58
N ARG A 81 -2.85 16.00 0.45
CA ARG A 81 -1.91 16.64 -0.50
C ARG A 81 -2.35 18.05 -0.88
N GLY A 82 -3.42 18.55 -0.29
CA GLY A 82 -3.96 19.89 -0.54
C GLY A 82 -4.80 20.01 -1.81
N GLY A 83 -5.23 18.89 -2.38
CA GLY A 83 -6.13 18.87 -3.53
C GLY A 83 -7.61 18.97 -3.13
N ALA A 84 -8.49 18.85 -4.12
CA ALA A 84 -9.92 18.76 -3.85
C ALA A 84 -10.24 17.38 -3.24
N ALA A 85 -11.13 17.34 -2.24
CA ALA A 85 -11.58 16.11 -1.60
C ALA A 85 -12.08 15.10 -2.65
N GLY A 86 -11.71 13.82 -2.49
CA GLY A 86 -12.00 12.73 -3.43
C GLY A 86 -11.05 12.68 -4.64
N THR A 87 -10.01 13.53 -4.70
CA THR A 87 -8.96 13.39 -5.72
C THR A 87 -8.16 12.13 -5.47
N ILE A 88 -8.01 11.31 -6.51
CA ILE A 88 -7.19 10.09 -6.45
C ILE A 88 -5.79 10.40 -6.98
N TYR A 89 -4.78 10.04 -6.21
CA TYR A 89 -3.36 10.15 -6.53
C TYR A 89 -2.76 8.77 -6.76
N VAL A 90 -1.84 8.67 -7.72
CA VAL A 90 -0.96 7.51 -7.88
C VAL A 90 0.46 8.01 -7.72
N ILE A 91 1.18 7.45 -6.76
CA ILE A 91 2.54 7.83 -6.43
C ILE A 91 3.40 6.57 -6.53
N GLU A 92 4.40 6.62 -7.38
CA GLU A 92 5.43 5.58 -7.53
C GLU A 92 6.76 6.20 -7.04
N PRO A 93 7.05 6.19 -5.74
CA PRO A 93 8.29 6.78 -5.23
C PRO A 93 9.49 5.96 -5.69
N ASP A 94 10.56 6.63 -6.05
CA ASP A 94 11.82 5.97 -6.35
C ASP A 94 12.41 5.32 -5.08
N ARG A 95 13.16 4.23 -5.27
CA ARG A 95 13.78 3.52 -4.16
C ARG A 95 14.70 4.43 -3.34
N ASP A 96 15.46 5.29 -4.02
CA ASP A 96 16.37 6.22 -3.37
C ASP A 96 15.62 7.28 -2.55
N GLU A 97 14.44 7.72 -2.99
CA GLU A 97 13.57 8.62 -2.24
C GLU A 97 13.07 7.94 -0.96
N ILE A 98 12.57 6.70 -1.06
CA ILE A 98 12.15 5.92 0.11
C ILE A 98 13.32 5.74 1.07
N GLU A 99 14.51 5.38 0.55
CA GLU A 99 15.69 5.16 1.36
C GLU A 99 16.16 6.44 2.09
N ALA A 100 16.09 7.60 1.42
CA ALA A 100 16.38 8.89 2.02
C ALA A 100 15.42 9.20 3.18
N GLU A 101 14.13 9.03 2.96
CA GLU A 101 13.08 9.23 3.97
C GLU A 101 13.22 8.27 5.16
N LEU A 102 13.62 7.01 4.91
CA LEU A 102 13.83 6.02 5.98
C LEU A 102 15.02 6.36 6.87
N ASN A 103 16.00 7.09 6.36
CA ASN A 103 17.23 7.49 7.08
C ASN A 103 17.09 8.82 7.82
N THR A 104 15.99 9.56 7.68
CA THR A 104 15.75 10.78 8.45
C THR A 104 15.36 10.42 9.89
N ASP A 105 16.02 11.05 10.87
CA ASP A 105 15.72 10.90 12.31
C ASP A 105 14.45 11.65 12.75
N GLU A 106 13.72 12.28 11.84
CA GLU A 106 12.46 12.95 12.14
C GLU A 106 11.37 11.92 12.45
N MET A 107 11.36 11.47 13.70
CA MET A 107 10.22 10.82 14.33
C MET A 107 9.18 11.89 14.67
N THR A 108 8.46 12.38 13.68
CA THR A 108 7.16 13.01 13.95
C THR A 108 6.23 11.90 14.44
N PHE A 109 6.14 11.84 15.76
CA PHE A 109 5.30 10.88 16.47
C PHE A 109 3.85 11.37 16.38
N GLU A 110 3.18 11.02 15.28
CA GLU A 110 1.72 11.06 15.22
C GLU A 110 1.19 9.67 15.57
N PRO A 111 0.68 9.49 16.81
CA PRO A 111 0.35 8.15 17.33
C PRO A 111 -0.81 7.46 16.60
N HIS A 112 -1.58 8.18 15.80
CA HIS A 112 -2.85 7.73 15.27
C HIS A 112 -2.94 7.63 13.75
N SER A 113 -1.92 8.07 12.99
CA SER A 113 -1.87 7.89 11.55
C SER A 113 -0.98 6.69 11.18
N MET A 114 -1.55 5.71 10.49
CA MET A 114 -0.76 4.63 9.92
C MET A 114 -0.03 5.17 8.68
N ASN A 115 1.21 5.64 8.88
CA ASN A 115 2.06 6.12 7.80
C ASN A 115 2.80 4.93 7.16
N PRO A 116 2.67 4.68 5.85
CA PRO A 116 3.42 3.64 5.15
C PRO A 116 4.93 3.66 5.42
N LEU A 117 5.55 4.83 5.55
CA LEU A 117 6.98 4.96 5.87
C LEU A 117 7.33 4.37 7.24
N LYS A 118 6.46 4.52 8.26
CA LYS A 118 6.67 3.89 9.58
C LYS A 118 6.71 2.37 9.47
N VAL A 119 5.83 1.81 8.64
CA VAL A 119 5.79 0.35 8.41
C VAL A 119 7.04 -0.11 7.68
N LEU A 120 7.50 0.62 6.66
CA LEU A 120 8.75 0.30 5.94
C LEU A 120 9.98 0.38 6.85
N ARG A 121 10.04 1.37 7.77
CA ARG A 121 11.09 1.44 8.83
C ARG A 121 11.03 0.21 9.74
N MET A 122 9.84 -0.23 10.13
CA MET A 122 9.67 -1.44 10.95
C MET A 122 10.18 -2.68 10.22
N VAL A 123 9.84 -2.87 8.94
CA VAL A 123 10.36 -3.96 8.10
C VAL A 123 11.89 -3.96 8.13
N ARG A 124 12.50 -2.80 7.91
CA ARG A 124 13.96 -2.63 7.94
C ARG A 124 14.59 -2.96 9.29
N SER A 125 14.00 -2.47 10.36
CA SER A 125 14.51 -2.72 11.73
C SER A 125 14.51 -4.19 12.11
N GLN A 126 13.64 -5.00 11.47
CA GLN A 126 13.57 -6.45 11.63
C GLN A 126 14.46 -7.21 10.64
N GLY A 127 15.31 -6.51 9.86
CA GLY A 127 16.17 -7.12 8.84
C GLY A 127 15.43 -7.58 7.57
N GLY A 128 14.18 -7.18 7.42
CA GLY A 128 13.38 -7.45 6.22
C GLY A 128 13.69 -6.50 5.07
N SER A 129 13.16 -6.82 3.91
CA SER A 129 13.24 -5.99 2.70
C SER A 129 11.87 -5.90 2.04
N PHE A 130 11.70 -4.90 1.21
CA PHE A 130 10.53 -4.70 0.37
C PHE A 130 10.98 -4.38 -1.05
N ASN A 131 10.12 -4.68 -2.02
CA ASN A 131 10.36 -4.42 -3.43
C ASN A 131 9.65 -3.13 -3.88
N LYS A 132 9.07 -3.13 -5.08
CA LYS A 132 8.37 -1.96 -5.63
C LYS A 132 7.19 -1.54 -4.75
N ILE A 133 7.13 -0.26 -4.44
CA ILE A 133 6.01 0.37 -3.71
C ILE A 133 5.25 1.30 -4.66
N VAL A 134 3.94 1.23 -4.61
CA VAL A 134 3.02 2.17 -5.27
C VAL A 134 2.00 2.60 -4.23
N VAL A 135 1.64 3.88 -4.22
CA VAL A 135 0.61 4.40 -3.33
C VAL A 135 -0.56 4.94 -4.15
N VAL A 136 -1.76 4.46 -3.84
CA VAL A 136 -3.02 5.00 -4.32
C VAL A 136 -3.63 5.77 -3.16
N GLY A 137 -3.51 7.10 -3.20
CA GLY A 137 -4.02 8.00 -2.18
C GLY A 137 -5.35 8.63 -2.59
N CYS A 138 -6.20 8.94 -1.61
CA CYS A 138 -7.38 9.76 -1.82
C CYS A 138 -7.29 11.01 -0.94
N GLU A 139 -7.50 12.20 -1.53
CA GLU A 139 -7.59 13.44 -0.75
C GLU A 139 -8.82 13.39 0.16
N PRO A 140 -8.67 13.41 1.50
CA PRO A 140 -9.78 13.43 2.41
C PRO A 140 -10.41 14.82 2.50
N GLN A 141 -11.70 14.88 2.81
CA GLN A 141 -12.36 16.12 3.22
C GLN A 141 -12.09 16.40 4.70
N PHE A 142 -12.25 15.37 5.54
CA PHE A 142 -11.94 15.41 6.96
C PHE A 142 -11.45 14.04 7.46
N THR A 143 -10.56 14.07 8.44
CA THR A 143 -10.07 12.90 9.17
C THR A 143 -10.29 13.14 10.67
N GLY A 144 -10.17 12.09 11.48
CA GLY A 144 -10.42 12.19 12.92
C GLY A 144 -9.53 13.18 13.70
N GLU A 145 -8.48 13.71 13.07
CA GLU A 145 -7.65 14.79 13.61
C GLU A 145 -8.43 16.10 13.81
N ASP A 146 -9.54 16.26 13.09
CA ASP A 146 -10.43 17.42 13.20
C ASP A 146 -11.33 17.39 14.47
N GLY A 147 -11.16 16.38 15.33
CA GLY A 147 -11.68 16.36 16.72
C GLY A 147 -13.04 15.70 16.91
N GLU A 148 -13.75 15.32 15.89
CA GLU A 148 -15.01 14.58 15.99
C GLU A 148 -14.91 13.24 15.27
N GLY A 149 -15.08 12.13 16.01
CA GLY A 149 -15.19 10.80 15.41
C GLY A 149 -16.42 10.75 14.51
N PHE A 150 -16.21 10.57 13.21
CA PHE A 150 -17.27 10.45 12.22
C PHE A 150 -17.17 9.09 11.54
N MET A 151 -18.23 8.30 11.60
CA MET A 151 -18.27 7.02 10.89
C MET A 151 -18.77 7.22 9.46
N GLY A 152 -18.02 6.65 8.51
CA GLY A 152 -18.33 6.71 7.10
C GLY A 152 -17.56 7.79 6.34
N LEU A 153 -17.54 7.68 5.02
CA LEU A 153 -16.82 8.59 4.15
C LEU A 153 -17.65 9.84 3.83
N SER A 154 -16.98 10.96 3.63
CA SER A 154 -17.60 12.16 3.05
C SER A 154 -18.13 11.89 1.63
N ALA A 155 -19.09 12.68 1.18
CA ALA A 155 -19.69 12.49 -0.14
C ALA A 155 -18.67 12.54 -1.31
N PRO A 156 -17.67 13.46 -1.33
CA PRO A 156 -16.64 13.46 -2.36
C PRO A 156 -15.79 12.19 -2.36
N VAL A 157 -15.36 11.72 -1.18
CA VAL A 157 -14.53 10.52 -1.03
C VAL A 157 -15.33 9.27 -1.36
N GLN A 158 -16.57 9.17 -0.87
CA GLN A 158 -17.49 8.09 -1.24
C GLN A 158 -17.68 8.01 -2.77
N GLY A 159 -17.84 9.17 -3.44
CA GLY A 159 -18.00 9.25 -4.89
C GLY A 159 -16.74 8.85 -5.68
N SER A 160 -15.56 8.87 -5.06
CA SER A 160 -14.30 8.51 -5.71
C SER A 160 -13.95 7.01 -5.63
N LEU A 161 -14.65 6.22 -4.82
CA LEU A 161 -14.35 4.80 -4.61
C LEU A 161 -14.32 3.98 -5.89
N GLY A 162 -15.29 4.19 -6.80
CA GLY A 162 -15.32 3.48 -8.08
C GLY A 162 -14.07 3.73 -8.91
N LYS A 163 -13.65 5.00 -9.01
CA LYS A 163 -12.42 5.40 -9.70
C LYS A 163 -11.17 4.80 -9.04
N ALA A 164 -11.13 4.77 -7.72
CA ALA A 164 -10.01 4.18 -6.98
C ALA A 164 -9.86 2.69 -7.28
N VAL A 165 -10.95 1.95 -7.29
CA VAL A 165 -10.97 0.52 -7.65
C VAL A 165 -10.44 0.31 -9.06
N GLU A 166 -10.92 1.09 -10.05
CA GLU A 166 -10.44 1.01 -11.45
C GLU A 166 -8.93 1.31 -11.56
N VAL A 167 -8.44 2.30 -10.81
CA VAL A 167 -7.01 2.64 -10.77
C VAL A 167 -6.20 1.48 -10.20
N VAL A 168 -6.63 0.89 -9.08
CA VAL A 168 -5.95 -0.26 -8.48
C VAL A 168 -5.95 -1.46 -9.43
N GLU A 169 -7.08 -1.80 -10.07
CA GLU A 169 -7.17 -2.88 -11.06
C GLU A 169 -6.22 -2.64 -12.25
N SER A 170 -6.12 -1.41 -12.74
CA SER A 170 -5.18 -1.04 -13.81
C SER A 170 -3.72 -1.20 -13.38
N LEU A 171 -3.36 -0.78 -12.16
CA LEU A 171 -2.02 -0.96 -11.60
C LEU A 171 -1.67 -2.42 -11.42
N ILE A 172 -2.59 -3.24 -10.93
CA ILE A 172 -2.42 -4.70 -10.84
C ILE A 172 -2.05 -5.28 -12.20
N ALA A 173 -2.84 -4.96 -13.24
CA ALA A 173 -2.59 -5.46 -14.59
C ALA A 173 -1.20 -5.03 -15.11
N LYS A 174 -0.81 -3.75 -14.90
CA LYS A 174 0.52 -3.23 -15.25
C LYS A 174 1.63 -4.00 -14.54
N CYS A 175 1.53 -4.18 -13.22
CA CYS A 175 2.55 -4.84 -12.40
C CYS A 175 2.74 -6.32 -12.80
N LEU A 176 1.65 -7.05 -13.06
CA LEU A 176 1.74 -8.44 -13.50
C LEU A 176 2.40 -8.58 -14.88
N LEU A 177 2.14 -7.65 -15.80
CA LEU A 177 2.79 -7.62 -17.12
C LEU A 177 4.29 -7.29 -17.03
N GLU A 178 4.67 -6.33 -16.18
CA GLU A 178 6.08 -5.96 -15.98
C GLU A 178 6.87 -7.12 -15.37
N GLY A 179 6.35 -7.78 -14.35
CA GLY A 179 7.00 -8.91 -13.72
C GLY A 179 7.14 -10.12 -14.65
N ALA A 180 6.16 -10.39 -15.53
CA ALA A 180 6.27 -11.45 -16.53
C ALA A 180 7.43 -11.20 -17.53
N LYS A 181 7.65 -9.93 -17.91
CA LYS A 181 8.77 -9.55 -18.80
C LYS A 181 10.12 -9.74 -18.11
N ASN A 182 10.24 -9.37 -16.84
CA ASN A 182 11.48 -9.51 -16.08
C ASN A 182 11.88 -10.98 -15.88
N GLN A 183 10.91 -11.86 -15.63
CA GLN A 183 11.15 -13.30 -15.53
C GLN A 183 11.62 -13.92 -16.86
N ALA A 184 11.07 -13.47 -17.99
CA ALA A 184 11.47 -13.93 -19.31
C ALA A 184 12.91 -13.52 -19.67
N VAL A 185 13.37 -12.34 -19.22
CA VAL A 185 14.74 -11.85 -19.45
C VAL A 185 15.76 -12.60 -18.58
N THR A 186 15.40 -13.00 -17.36
CA THR A 186 16.30 -13.71 -16.44
C THR A 186 16.45 -15.20 -16.81
N ALA A 187 15.53 -15.76 -17.61
CA ALA A 187 15.54 -17.17 -18.03
C ALA A 187 16.34 -17.41 -19.35
N MET A 188 16.88 -16.39 -19.94
CA MET A 188 17.77 -16.45 -21.12
C MET A 188 19.24 -16.32 -20.74
#